data_fa89c7513f8f3e143ed8ec462716caf5
#
_entry.id   fa89c7513f8f3e143ed8ec462716caf5
#
_cell.length_a   1.000
_cell.length_b   1.000
_cell.length_c   1.000
_cell.angle_alpha   90.00
_cell.angle_beta   90.00
_cell.angle_gamma   90.00
#
_symmetry.space_group_name_H-M   'P 1'
#
loop_
_entity.id
_entity.type
_entity.pdbx_description
1 polymer ?
#
loop_
_entity_poly.entity_id
_entity_poly.type
_entity_poly.pdbx_seq_one_letter_code
_entity_poly.pdbx_strand_id
1 'polypeptide(L)'
;SVDNVMTVLRKYLNIDPRDYDIHLNFPGGIPIDGPSAGVTIAVSIYSSIKGILVDNHIAMTGELSVRGYVKPIGGIVPKIEAARRAGAKTVIIPKENWQDIFKTLDINIIAVDRIEEVIEHVVHPYGINVRTNTVSV
;
A
#
# COMPACT_ATOMS: atom_id res chain seq x y z
N SER A 1 -8.80 -7.38 7.23
CA SER A 1 -10.10 -7.47 6.61
C SER A 1 -10.68 -6.11 6.31
N VAL A 2 -11.78 -6.10 5.59
CA VAL A 2 -12.42 -4.86 5.13
C VAL A 2 -12.88 -3.99 6.31
N ASP A 3 -13.42 -4.61 7.36
CA ASP A 3 -13.89 -3.86 8.53
C ASP A 3 -12.75 -3.09 9.20
N ASN A 4 -11.58 -3.69 9.30
CA ASN A 4 -10.41 -3.01 9.86
C ASN A 4 -10.01 -1.84 8.99
N VAL A 5 -10.04 -2.02 7.68
CA VAL A 5 -9.71 -0.95 6.73
C VAL A 5 -10.64 0.24 6.91
N MET A 6 -11.94 -0.01 7.00
CA MET A 6 -12.92 1.08 7.17
C MET A 6 -12.71 1.84 8.47
N THR A 7 -12.42 1.11 9.55
CA THR A 7 -12.14 1.73 10.84
C THR A 7 -10.89 2.60 10.78
N VAL A 8 -9.83 2.10 10.15
CA VAL A 8 -8.58 2.83 10.05
C VAL A 8 -8.72 4.09 9.21
N LEU A 9 -9.47 4.02 8.12
CA LEU A 9 -9.71 5.20 7.28
C LEU A 9 -10.38 6.31 8.07
N ARG A 10 -11.37 5.98 8.89
CA ARG A 10 -12.04 6.99 9.70
C ARG A 10 -11.14 7.53 10.80
N LYS A 11 -10.46 6.65 11.53
CA LYS A 11 -9.72 7.05 12.73
C LYS A 11 -8.40 7.73 12.44
N TYR A 12 -7.70 7.27 11.44
CA TYR A 12 -6.31 7.69 11.23
C TYR A 12 -6.07 8.43 9.93
N LEU A 13 -6.93 8.27 8.96
CA LEU A 13 -6.77 8.93 7.67
C LEU A 13 -7.87 9.97 7.40
N ASN A 14 -8.76 10.14 8.38
CA ASN A 14 -9.78 11.18 8.38
C ASN A 14 -10.70 11.13 7.17
N ILE A 15 -11.07 9.93 6.77
CA ILE A 15 -11.99 9.67 5.67
C ILE A 15 -13.08 8.75 6.17
N ASP A 16 -14.34 9.11 5.91
CA ASP A 16 -15.45 8.21 6.17
C ASP A 16 -15.87 7.56 4.84
N PRO A 17 -15.53 6.27 4.65
CA PRO A 17 -15.86 5.60 3.39
C PRO A 17 -17.36 5.49 3.12
N ARG A 18 -18.19 5.64 4.13
CA ARG A 18 -19.64 5.58 3.97
C ARG A 18 -20.20 6.76 3.17
N ASP A 19 -19.42 7.85 3.07
CA ASP A 19 -19.83 9.02 2.29
C ASP A 19 -19.56 8.85 0.80
N TYR A 20 -18.99 7.72 0.38
CA TYR A 20 -18.53 7.52 -0.98
C TYR A 20 -19.03 6.18 -1.52
N ASP A 21 -19.24 6.15 -2.82
CA ASP A 21 -19.54 4.92 -3.54
C ASP A 21 -18.20 4.35 -4.04
N ILE A 22 -17.71 3.30 -3.37
CA ILE A 22 -16.36 2.82 -3.58
C ILE A 22 -16.34 1.55 -4.39
N HIS A 23 -15.60 1.57 -5.48
CA HIS A 23 -15.35 0.40 -6.31
C HIS A 23 -13.85 0.13 -6.32
N LEU A 24 -13.44 -1.07 -5.91
CA LEU A 24 -12.05 -1.45 -5.85
C LEU A 24 -11.67 -2.27 -7.07
N ASN A 25 -10.57 -1.91 -7.67
CA ASN A 25 -10.03 -2.64 -8.80
C ASN A 25 -8.52 -2.81 -8.59
N PHE A 26 -8.08 -4.04 -8.53
CA PHE A 26 -6.67 -4.34 -8.32
C PHE A 26 -6.04 -4.73 -9.65
N PRO A 27 -5.01 -4.01 -10.09
CA PRO A 27 -4.28 -4.38 -11.30
C PRO A 27 -3.73 -5.80 -11.17
N GLY A 28 -3.71 -6.54 -12.26
CA GLY A 28 -3.14 -7.88 -12.27
C GLY A 28 -1.64 -7.84 -12.06
N GLY A 29 -1.07 -8.99 -11.76
CA GLY A 29 0.36 -9.18 -11.66
C GLY A 29 0.92 -9.17 -10.26
N ILE A 30 0.27 -8.52 -9.30
CA ILE A 30 0.72 -8.54 -7.91
C ILE A 30 -0.25 -9.38 -7.11
N PRO A 31 0.22 -10.44 -6.43
CA PRO A 31 -0.66 -11.31 -5.66
C PRO A 31 -1.29 -10.57 -4.49
N ILE A 32 -2.60 -10.72 -4.37
CA ILE A 32 -3.35 -10.15 -3.26
C ILE A 32 -4.12 -11.29 -2.63
N ASP A 33 -3.91 -11.52 -1.36
CA ASP A 33 -4.62 -12.55 -0.64
C ASP A 33 -5.16 -11.98 0.68
N GLY A 34 -6.25 -12.52 1.08
CA GLY A 34 -6.96 -12.33 2.33
C GLY A 34 -6.47 -11.23 3.26
N PRO A 35 -5.92 -11.61 4.42
CA PRO A 35 -5.53 -10.62 5.43
C PRO A 35 -4.43 -9.67 4.97
N SER A 36 -3.56 -10.10 4.09
CA SER A 36 -2.43 -9.26 3.67
C SER A 36 -2.83 -8.18 2.67
N ALA A 37 -4.08 -8.15 2.23
CA ALA A 37 -4.57 -7.12 1.33
C ALA A 37 -4.96 -5.82 2.04
N GLY A 38 -5.00 -5.82 3.37
CA GLY A 38 -5.52 -4.68 4.13
C GLY A 38 -4.86 -3.35 3.79
N VAL A 39 -3.54 -3.33 3.74
CA VAL A 39 -2.78 -2.13 3.41
C VAL A 39 -3.10 -1.64 1.99
N THR A 40 -3.12 -2.56 1.03
CA THR A 40 -3.40 -2.22 -0.37
C THR A 40 -4.81 -1.65 -0.53
N ILE A 41 -5.79 -2.25 0.15
CA ILE A 41 -7.16 -1.76 0.10
C ILE A 41 -7.25 -0.35 0.68
N ALA A 42 -6.63 -0.12 1.82
CA ALA A 42 -6.65 1.20 2.47
C ALA A 42 -6.06 2.28 1.57
N VAL A 43 -4.92 2.00 0.96
CA VAL A 43 -4.25 2.93 0.07
C VAL A 43 -5.10 3.20 -1.18
N SER A 44 -5.70 2.15 -1.74
CA SER A 44 -6.55 2.29 -2.92
C SER A 44 -7.75 3.18 -2.64
N ILE A 45 -8.41 2.98 -1.52
CA ILE A 45 -9.56 3.81 -1.15
C ILE A 45 -9.11 5.26 -0.89
N TYR A 46 -8.04 5.42 -0.14
CA TYR A 46 -7.52 6.74 0.19
C TYR A 46 -7.16 7.53 -1.07
N SER A 47 -6.40 6.92 -1.96
CA SER A 47 -5.96 7.59 -3.18
C SER A 47 -7.13 7.94 -4.08
N SER A 48 -8.12 7.07 -4.17
CA SER A 48 -9.30 7.30 -4.98
C SER A 48 -10.12 8.47 -4.46
N ILE A 49 -10.35 8.52 -3.15
CA ILE A 49 -11.13 9.59 -2.53
C ILE A 49 -10.40 10.92 -2.61
N LYS A 50 -9.10 10.92 -2.40
CA LYS A 50 -8.30 12.14 -2.44
C LYS A 50 -7.93 12.58 -3.86
N GLY A 51 -8.21 11.77 -4.86
CA GLY A 51 -7.84 12.08 -6.23
C GLY A 51 -6.33 12.10 -6.45
N ILE A 52 -5.61 11.22 -5.76
CA ILE A 52 -4.16 11.18 -5.79
C ILE A 52 -3.71 9.99 -6.60
N LEU A 53 -2.70 10.20 -7.44
CA LEU A 53 -2.10 9.11 -8.20
C LEU A 53 -1.08 8.39 -7.34
N VAL A 54 -1.14 7.06 -7.34
CA VAL A 54 -0.15 6.21 -6.69
C VAL A 54 0.70 5.58 -7.78
N ASP A 55 2.02 5.61 -7.58
CA ASP A 55 2.95 5.02 -8.53
C ASP A 55 2.70 3.51 -8.64
N ASN A 56 2.42 3.04 -9.84
CA ASN A 56 2.14 1.63 -10.07
C ASN A 56 3.38 0.73 -10.04
N HIS A 57 4.56 1.31 -9.83
CA HIS A 57 5.79 0.54 -9.60
C HIS A 57 6.05 0.31 -8.12
N ILE A 58 5.14 0.73 -7.26
CA ILE A 58 5.21 0.45 -5.82
C ILE A 58 4.24 -0.67 -5.49
N ALA A 59 4.77 -1.76 -5.00
CA ALA A 59 3.96 -2.84 -4.44
C ALA A 59 3.94 -2.69 -2.92
N MET A 60 2.91 -3.20 -2.29
CA MET A 60 2.81 -3.13 -0.83
C MET A 60 2.10 -4.36 -0.31
N THR A 61 2.41 -4.73 0.92
CA THR A 61 1.77 -5.84 1.59
C THR A 61 1.74 -5.59 3.09
N GLY A 62 0.81 -6.20 3.76
CA GLY A 62 0.69 -6.08 5.20
C GLY A 62 -0.75 -6.26 5.64
N GLU A 63 -0.92 -6.87 6.79
CA GLU A 63 -2.21 -6.94 7.44
C GLU A 63 -2.43 -5.65 8.22
N LEU A 64 -3.63 -5.10 8.17
CA LEU A 64 -3.91 -3.83 8.82
C LEU A 64 -4.72 -4.07 10.09
N SER A 65 -4.20 -3.61 11.23
CA SER A 65 -4.92 -3.70 12.49
C SER A 65 -5.87 -2.52 12.65
N VAL A 66 -6.85 -2.66 13.53
CA VAL A 66 -7.81 -1.58 13.82
C VAL A 66 -7.13 -0.34 14.41
N ARG A 67 -5.91 -0.49 14.92
CA ARG A 67 -5.14 0.61 15.49
C ARG A 67 -4.23 1.27 14.48
N GLY A 68 -4.30 0.88 13.23
CA GLY A 68 -3.50 1.48 12.17
C GLY A 68 -2.11 0.91 12.02
N TYR A 69 -1.80 -0.19 12.69
CA TYR A 69 -0.51 -0.84 12.54
C TYR A 69 -0.50 -1.77 11.34
N VAL A 70 0.64 -1.78 10.66
CA VAL A 70 0.90 -2.69 9.56
C VAL A 70 1.54 -3.93 10.14
N LYS A 71 0.80 -5.03 10.17
CA LYS A 71 1.21 -6.24 10.84
C LYS A 71 1.95 -7.19 9.91
N PRO A 72 2.85 -8.00 10.45
CA PRO A 72 3.64 -8.91 9.63
C PRO A 72 2.78 -9.95 8.94
N ILE A 73 3.29 -10.45 7.83
CA ILE A 73 2.62 -11.47 7.02
C ILE A 73 3.54 -12.66 6.84
N GLY A 74 2.96 -13.79 6.48
CA GLY A 74 3.74 -14.96 6.08
C GLY A 74 4.18 -14.85 4.64
N GLY A 75 5.29 -15.51 4.30
CA GLY A 75 5.76 -15.60 2.93
C GLY A 75 6.25 -14.30 2.34
N ILE A 76 6.94 -13.48 3.15
CA ILE A 76 7.40 -12.17 2.68
C ILE A 76 8.38 -12.29 1.51
N VAL A 77 9.29 -13.24 1.56
CA VAL A 77 10.29 -13.38 0.50
C VAL A 77 9.67 -13.74 -0.85
N PRO A 78 8.80 -14.75 -0.94
CA PRO A 78 8.08 -15.01 -2.19
C PRO A 78 7.26 -13.83 -2.69
N LYS A 79 6.68 -13.04 -1.78
CA LYS A 79 5.90 -11.87 -2.18
C LYS A 79 6.75 -10.76 -2.75
N ILE A 80 7.91 -10.51 -2.16
CA ILE A 80 8.87 -9.56 -2.72
C ILE A 80 9.30 -10.01 -4.11
N GLU A 81 9.58 -11.29 -4.27
CA GLU A 81 10.01 -11.84 -5.54
C GLU A 81 8.92 -11.72 -6.60
N ALA A 82 7.68 -12.01 -6.23
CA ALA A 82 6.55 -11.87 -7.14
C ALA A 82 6.35 -10.42 -7.57
N ALA A 83 6.48 -9.48 -6.63
CA ALA A 83 6.37 -8.07 -6.93
C ALA A 83 7.47 -7.62 -7.89
N ARG A 84 8.69 -8.08 -7.66
CA ARG A 84 9.82 -7.77 -8.53
C ARG A 84 9.59 -8.26 -9.94
N ARG A 85 9.10 -9.49 -10.09
CA ARG A 85 8.78 -10.04 -11.40
C ARG A 85 7.66 -9.29 -12.10
N ALA A 86 6.74 -8.74 -11.33
CA ALA A 86 5.63 -7.97 -11.88
C ALA A 86 6.03 -6.54 -12.26
N GLY A 87 7.29 -6.17 -12.06
CA GLY A 87 7.80 -4.87 -12.46
C GLY A 87 7.88 -3.84 -11.35
N ALA A 88 7.63 -4.22 -10.10
CA ALA A 88 7.76 -3.29 -9.00
C ALA A 88 9.22 -2.87 -8.81
N LYS A 89 9.42 -1.61 -8.52
CA LYS A 89 10.73 -1.06 -8.20
C LYS A 89 10.90 -0.82 -6.72
N THR A 90 9.79 -0.74 -6.01
CA THR A 90 9.75 -0.55 -4.56
C THR A 90 8.69 -1.47 -3.98
N VAL A 91 8.99 -2.07 -2.84
CA VAL A 91 8.02 -2.87 -2.09
C VAL A 91 7.95 -2.35 -0.67
N ILE A 92 6.76 -2.01 -0.22
CA ILE A 92 6.52 -1.58 1.16
C ILE A 92 6.07 -2.79 1.95
N ILE A 93 6.77 -3.09 3.03
CA ILE A 93 6.53 -4.27 3.86
C ILE A 93 6.35 -3.89 5.33
N PRO A 94 5.73 -4.76 6.12
CA PRO A 94 5.69 -4.54 7.57
C PRO A 94 7.10 -4.55 8.15
N LYS A 95 7.33 -3.68 9.11
CA LYS A 95 8.63 -3.54 9.75
C LYS A 95 9.09 -4.86 10.37
N GLU A 96 8.17 -5.61 10.96
CA GLU A 96 8.51 -6.88 11.59
C GLU A 96 8.90 -7.97 10.58
N ASN A 97 8.63 -7.77 9.30
CA ASN A 97 9.08 -8.68 8.25
C ASN A 97 10.47 -8.36 7.71
N TRP A 98 11.10 -7.31 8.18
CA TRP A 98 12.40 -6.89 7.67
C TRP A 98 13.47 -7.96 7.92
N GLN A 99 14.31 -8.17 6.92
CA GLN A 99 15.49 -9.04 7.01
C GLN A 99 16.67 -8.31 6.40
N ASP A 100 17.82 -8.39 7.03
CA ASP A 100 19.00 -7.64 6.59
C ASP A 100 19.43 -7.98 5.16
N ILE A 101 19.15 -9.20 4.71
CA ILE A 101 19.46 -9.61 3.35
C ILE A 101 18.76 -8.70 2.33
N PHE A 102 17.68 -8.05 2.70
CA PHE A 102 16.93 -7.18 1.79
C PHE A 102 17.76 -5.98 1.33
N LYS A 103 18.77 -5.60 2.09
CA LYS A 103 19.69 -4.51 1.69
C LYS A 103 20.48 -4.83 0.44
N THR A 104 20.62 -6.12 0.13
CA THR A 104 21.42 -6.57 -1.02
C THR A 104 20.62 -6.74 -2.29
N LEU A 105 19.29 -6.59 -2.21
CA LEU A 105 18.44 -6.79 -3.38
C LEU A 105 18.50 -5.58 -4.29
N ASP A 106 18.24 -5.83 -5.56
CA ASP A 106 18.19 -4.77 -6.57
C ASP A 106 16.80 -4.14 -6.66
N ILE A 107 16.05 -4.21 -5.60
CA ILE A 107 14.73 -3.60 -5.48
C ILE A 107 14.71 -2.83 -4.14
N ASN A 108 14.04 -1.71 -4.12
CA ASN A 108 13.95 -0.90 -2.92
C ASN A 108 12.89 -1.48 -1.96
N ILE A 109 13.30 -1.82 -0.75
CA ILE A 109 12.39 -2.36 0.26
C ILE A 109 12.22 -1.33 1.36
N ILE A 110 10.99 -0.91 1.61
CA ILE A 110 10.67 0.07 2.65
C ILE A 110 9.87 -0.62 3.75
N ALA A 111 10.39 -0.58 4.96
CA ALA A 111 9.76 -1.18 6.13
C ALA A 111 8.95 -0.12 6.87
N VAL A 112 7.69 -0.42 7.16
CA VAL A 112 6.78 0.52 7.83
C VAL A 112 6.09 -0.15 9.01
N ASP A 113 5.67 0.65 9.97
CA ASP A 113 4.98 0.19 11.16
C ASP A 113 3.51 0.60 11.16
N ARG A 114 3.17 1.73 10.54
CA ARG A 114 1.82 2.27 10.55
C ARG A 114 1.35 2.65 9.15
N ILE A 115 0.02 2.67 8.98
CA ILE A 115 -0.58 3.01 7.70
C ILE A 115 -0.23 4.43 7.25
N GLU A 116 -0.05 5.36 8.19
CA GLU A 116 0.32 6.73 7.85
C GLU A 116 1.66 6.77 7.12
N GLU A 117 2.59 5.89 7.52
CA GLU A 117 3.88 5.81 6.84
C GLU A 117 3.75 5.30 5.42
N VAL A 118 2.84 4.34 5.20
CA VAL A 118 2.57 3.84 3.85
C VAL A 118 2.08 4.99 2.97
N ILE A 119 1.13 5.75 3.48
CA ILE A 119 0.57 6.88 2.76
C ILE A 119 1.67 7.89 2.39
N GLU A 120 2.55 8.21 3.32
CA GLU A 120 3.65 9.12 3.06
C GLU A 120 4.55 8.66 1.92
N HIS A 121 4.80 7.36 1.83
CA HIS A 121 5.67 6.81 0.79
C HIS A 121 4.99 6.74 -0.59
N VAL A 122 3.69 6.51 -0.63
CA VAL A 122 2.98 6.34 -1.90
C VAL A 122 2.41 7.64 -2.42
N VAL A 123 2.11 8.60 -1.54
CA VAL A 123 1.59 9.89 -1.91
C VAL A 123 2.76 10.86 -1.97
N HIS A 124 3.36 10.93 -3.13
CA HIS A 124 4.48 11.80 -3.33
C HIS A 124 4.02 13.26 -3.21
N PRO A 125 4.81 14.15 -2.63
CA PRO A 125 4.45 15.56 -2.58
C PRO A 125 4.17 16.13 -3.95
N TYR A 126 4.80 15.59 -4.98
CA TYR A 126 4.57 15.98 -6.34
C TYR A 126 3.67 15.02 -7.08
N GLY A 127 3.07 14.09 -6.37
CA GLY A 127 2.22 13.10 -6.98
C GLY A 127 1.06 13.71 -7.70
N ILE A 128 0.51 14.74 -7.15
CA ILE A 128 -0.53 15.47 -7.77
C ILE A 128 -0.06 16.20 -8.99
N ASN A 129 1.17 16.71 -8.92
CA ASN A 129 1.76 17.38 -9.98
C ASN A 129 1.99 16.55 -11.16
N VAL A 130 2.19 15.39 -10.90
CA VAL A 130 2.31 14.52 -11.99
C VAL A 130 1.12 14.58 -12.85
N ARG A 131 0.29 15.12 -12.28
CA ARG A 131 -0.71 15.28 -12.91
C ARG A 131 -0.85 16.28 -13.65
N THR A 132 -0.25 16.90 -13.31
CA THR A 132 -0.31 17.84 -14.05
C THR A 132 0.06 17.41 -15.24
N ASN A 133 0.34 16.85 -15.15
CA ASN A 133 0.70 16.31 -15.95
C ASN A 133 0.45 15.22 -16.09
N THR A 134 0.26 15.00 -15.67
CA THR A 134 0.15 14.21 -15.71
C THR A 134 -0.41 13.48 -15.59
N VAL A 135 -0.73 13.55 -15.44
CA VAL A 135 -1.14 12.86 -15.14
C VAL A 135 -1.61 12.05 -15.68
N SER A 136 -1.58 11.84 -16.00
CA SER A 136 -1.90 11.07 -16.42
C SER A 136 -1.98 10.12 -16.33
N VAL A 137 -2.18 9.75 -16.15
CA VAL A 137 -2.05 8.92 -16.01
C VAL A 137 -2.43 8.21 -16.17
#